data_396688ca590b7b76e3c215a800e2f7bb
#
_entry.id   396688ca590b7b76e3c215a800e2f7bb
#
_cell.length_a   1.000
_cell.length_b   1.000
_cell.length_c   1.000
_cell.angle_alpha   90.00
_cell.angle_beta   90.00
_cell.angle_gamma   90.00
#
_symmetry.space_group_name_H-M   'P 1'
#
loop_
_entity.id
_entity.type
_entity.pdbx_description
1 polymer ?
#
loop_
_entity_poly.entity_id
_entity_poly.type
_entity_poly.pdbx_seq_one_letter_code
_entity_poly.pdbx_strand_id
1 'polypeptide(L)'
;ATHVWNMFDFGADARAEGGENGQNHKGLVTIDRKYKKDSFYAYKAWLSKDPFVHICGKRYVDRVEDVTKVTVYSNLPEVELFAGDVSLGKKTAEDHFFHFEVPNKGETTLVAVAGDCKDESKIRKVETMNQDYILREQGAVLNWFDITEIEGRFSLNDKMRDIMATFRGKIWATGLLMTLAKRMKASSPKGSNPKGKKKGGMPSMSIKGGIMSMLGGFTVLRLTGMLGMMKVSFTKEELLKMNKQL
;
A
#
# COMPACT_ATOMS: atom_id res chain seq x y z
N ALA A 1 -23.37 -3.18 -8.35
CA ALA A 1 -22.57 -1.96 -8.65
C ALA A 1 -21.30 -1.96 -7.80
N THR A 2 -20.19 -1.54 -8.37
CA THR A 2 -18.93 -1.36 -7.68
C THR A 2 -18.61 0.13 -7.56
N HIS A 3 -18.02 0.53 -6.45
CA HIS A 3 -17.63 1.91 -6.20
C HIS A 3 -16.14 1.99 -5.89
N VAL A 4 -15.46 2.98 -6.49
CA VAL A 4 -14.06 3.25 -6.19
C VAL A 4 -13.96 4.01 -4.88
N TRP A 5 -13.21 3.49 -3.94
CA TRP A 5 -12.85 4.19 -2.74
C TRP A 5 -11.37 4.60 -2.84
N ASN A 6 -11.06 5.82 -3.18
CA ASN A 6 -11.87 7.01 -3.12
C ASN A 6 -11.46 7.97 -4.26
N MET A 7 -12.27 8.99 -4.56
CA MET A 7 -11.93 9.98 -5.59
C MET A 7 -10.75 10.86 -5.15
N PHE A 8 -10.70 11.25 -3.86
CA PHE A 8 -9.66 12.13 -3.33
C PHE A 8 -8.95 11.48 -2.14
N ASP A 9 -7.67 11.79 -1.96
CA ASP A 9 -7.01 11.57 -0.67
C ASP A 9 -7.73 12.40 0.40
N PHE A 10 -7.72 11.92 1.63
CA PHE A 10 -8.44 12.57 2.72
C PHE A 10 -7.69 12.48 4.05
N GLY A 11 -7.99 13.40 4.96
CA GLY A 11 -7.50 13.37 6.33
C GLY A 11 -8.15 12.25 7.14
N ALA A 12 -7.35 11.52 7.92
CA ALA A 12 -7.82 10.49 8.84
C ALA A 12 -6.79 10.30 9.97
N ASP A 13 -7.13 10.70 11.18
CA ASP A 13 -6.22 10.71 12.35
C ASP A 13 -5.53 9.38 12.63
N ALA A 14 -6.20 8.26 12.32
CA ALA A 14 -5.67 6.91 12.55
C ALA A 14 -4.81 6.39 11.39
N ARG A 15 -4.51 7.21 10.38
CA ARG A 15 -3.75 6.82 9.19
C ARG A 15 -2.39 7.53 9.15
N ALA A 16 -1.44 6.86 8.53
CA ALA A 16 -0.10 7.40 8.27
C ALA A 16 0.43 6.81 6.96
N GLU A 17 -0.39 6.87 5.92
CA GLU A 17 -0.05 6.33 4.61
C GLU A 17 0.93 7.27 3.89
N GLY A 18 1.91 6.70 3.19
CA GLY A 18 2.96 7.48 2.52
C GLY A 18 3.92 8.21 3.46
N GLY A 19 3.96 7.82 4.75
CA GLY A 19 4.83 8.45 5.75
C GLY A 19 4.28 9.75 6.35
N GLU A 20 3.06 10.16 5.99
CA GLU A 20 2.42 11.37 6.48
C GLU A 20 1.32 11.04 7.49
N ASN A 21 1.49 11.51 8.73
CA ASN A 21 0.50 11.30 9.77
C ASN A 21 -0.82 12.01 9.46
N GLY A 22 -1.94 11.35 9.72
CA GLY A 22 -3.26 11.90 9.52
C GLY A 22 -3.73 11.91 8.07
N GLN A 23 -3.06 11.21 7.15
CA GLN A 23 -3.44 11.14 5.75
C GLN A 23 -3.73 9.73 5.26
N ASN A 24 -4.70 9.64 4.34
CA ASN A 24 -5.01 8.45 3.55
C ASN A 24 -4.75 8.74 2.07
N HIS A 25 -3.92 7.93 1.42
CA HIS A 25 -3.49 8.11 0.03
C HIS A 25 -4.25 7.22 -0.98
N LYS A 26 -5.43 6.74 -0.64
CA LYS A 26 -6.25 5.88 -1.52
C LYS A 26 -7.02 6.62 -2.60
N GLY A 27 -6.96 7.96 -2.61
CA GLY A 27 -7.60 8.78 -3.63
C GLY A 27 -7.00 8.59 -5.01
N LEU A 28 -7.82 8.78 -6.04
CA LEU A 28 -7.38 8.91 -7.43
C LEU A 28 -6.75 10.27 -7.71
N VAL A 29 -7.04 11.25 -6.86
CA VAL A 29 -6.56 12.63 -6.92
C VAL A 29 -5.98 12.99 -5.55
N THR A 30 -4.92 13.79 -5.52
CA THR A 30 -4.25 14.21 -4.28
C THR A 30 -5.17 15.04 -3.38
N ILE A 31 -4.83 15.11 -2.07
CA ILE A 31 -5.63 15.80 -1.06
C ILE A 31 -5.85 17.28 -1.37
N ASP A 32 -4.87 17.94 -1.99
CA ASP A 32 -4.92 19.33 -2.44
C ASP A 32 -5.67 19.53 -3.76
N ARG A 33 -6.18 18.45 -4.38
CA ARG A 33 -6.89 18.42 -5.67
C ARG A 33 -6.05 18.82 -6.89
N LYS A 34 -4.75 19.02 -6.75
CA LYS A 34 -3.90 19.52 -7.84
C LYS A 34 -3.50 18.45 -8.84
N TYR A 35 -3.29 17.22 -8.35
CA TYR A 35 -2.73 16.16 -9.19
C TYR A 35 -3.66 14.96 -9.28
N LYS A 36 -3.94 14.56 -10.51
CA LYS A 36 -4.53 13.25 -10.83
C LYS A 36 -3.42 12.21 -10.84
N LYS A 37 -3.59 11.12 -10.09
CA LYS A 37 -2.63 10.02 -10.04
C LYS A 37 -2.79 9.12 -11.27
N ASP A 38 -1.80 8.26 -11.55
CA ASP A 38 -1.90 7.31 -12.66
C ASP A 38 -3.14 6.43 -12.56
N SER A 39 -3.56 6.06 -11.35
CA SER A 39 -4.81 5.35 -11.09
C SER A 39 -6.07 6.07 -11.60
N PHE A 40 -6.11 7.41 -11.60
CA PHE A 40 -7.19 8.18 -12.21
C PHE A 40 -7.28 7.89 -13.72
N TYR A 41 -6.15 7.89 -14.40
CA TYR A 41 -6.08 7.65 -15.83
C TYR A 41 -6.34 6.18 -16.19
N ALA A 42 -5.98 5.24 -15.33
CA ALA A 42 -6.37 3.85 -15.49
C ALA A 42 -7.90 3.70 -15.50
N TYR A 43 -8.61 4.29 -14.53
CA TYR A 43 -10.07 4.30 -14.55
C TYR A 43 -10.65 5.08 -15.73
N LYS A 44 -10.02 6.20 -16.13
CA LYS A 44 -10.43 6.96 -17.31
C LYS A 44 -10.37 6.10 -18.58
N ALA A 45 -9.36 5.25 -18.71
CA ALA A 45 -9.19 4.38 -19.88
C ALA A 45 -10.37 3.40 -20.06
N TRP A 46 -10.92 2.89 -18.96
CA TRP A 46 -12.07 1.99 -19.00
C TRP A 46 -13.43 2.68 -19.07
N LEU A 47 -13.56 3.88 -18.51
CA LEU A 47 -14.87 4.48 -18.24
C LEU A 47 -15.18 5.69 -19.12
N SER A 48 -14.17 6.38 -19.68
CA SER A 48 -14.38 7.57 -20.49
C SER A 48 -14.54 7.21 -21.96
N LYS A 49 -15.41 7.96 -22.64
CA LYS A 49 -15.54 7.95 -24.09
C LYS A 49 -14.68 9.02 -24.77
N ASP A 50 -14.20 10.00 -24.01
CA ASP A 50 -13.33 11.05 -24.52
C ASP A 50 -11.94 10.46 -24.81
N PRO A 51 -11.45 10.54 -26.07
CA PRO A 51 -10.15 10.00 -26.43
C PRO A 51 -9.04 10.68 -25.63
N PHE A 52 -8.06 9.88 -25.18
CA PHE A 52 -6.89 10.40 -24.49
C PHE A 52 -5.73 9.40 -24.52
N VAL A 53 -4.54 9.88 -24.21
CA VAL A 53 -3.35 9.11 -23.95
C VAL A 53 -2.66 9.67 -22.69
N HIS A 54 -2.06 8.84 -21.85
CA HIS A 54 -1.36 9.25 -20.63
C HIS A 54 -0.16 8.36 -20.36
N ILE A 55 1.01 8.95 -20.28
CA ILE A 55 2.26 8.28 -19.84
C ILE A 55 2.27 8.23 -18.30
N CYS A 56 2.38 7.03 -17.75
CA CYS A 56 2.44 6.82 -16.31
C CYS A 56 3.81 7.16 -15.73
N GLY A 57 3.85 7.45 -14.44
CA GLY A 57 5.08 7.67 -13.70
C GLY A 57 5.79 8.97 -14.01
N LYS A 58 5.07 10.04 -14.38
CA LYS A 58 5.66 11.34 -14.76
C LYS A 58 6.56 11.97 -13.69
N ARG A 59 6.38 11.63 -12.42
CA ARG A 59 7.24 12.10 -11.33
C ARG A 59 8.46 11.22 -11.11
N TYR A 60 8.48 10.01 -11.67
CA TYR A 60 9.62 9.10 -11.62
C TYR A 60 10.56 9.41 -12.79
N VAL A 61 11.24 10.55 -12.73
CA VAL A 61 12.13 11.06 -13.78
C VAL A 61 13.49 10.38 -13.72
N ASP A 62 14.12 10.34 -12.55
CA ASP A 62 15.44 9.76 -12.33
C ASP A 62 15.35 8.24 -12.26
N ARG A 63 16.01 7.55 -13.17
CA ARG A 63 15.96 6.08 -13.30
C ARG A 63 17.35 5.49 -13.43
N VAL A 64 17.62 4.43 -12.66
CA VAL A 64 18.93 3.79 -12.58
C VAL A 64 19.11 2.64 -13.57
N GLU A 65 18.03 2.12 -14.13
CA GLU A 65 18.04 1.00 -15.08
C GLU A 65 18.53 1.45 -16.45
N ASP A 66 19.23 0.59 -17.19
CA ASP A 66 19.65 0.84 -18.57
C ASP A 66 18.48 0.74 -19.56
N VAL A 67 17.49 -0.08 -19.23
CA VAL A 67 16.23 -0.19 -19.93
C VAL A 67 15.11 -0.05 -18.90
N THR A 68 14.28 0.96 -19.08
CA THR A 68 13.19 1.26 -18.15
C THR A 68 11.84 0.86 -18.74
N LYS A 69 10.95 0.36 -17.88
CA LYS A 69 9.57 0.05 -18.28
C LYS A 69 8.72 1.31 -18.20
N VAL A 70 8.00 1.62 -19.27
CA VAL A 70 7.05 2.72 -19.36
C VAL A 70 5.68 2.15 -19.66
N THR A 71 4.69 2.50 -18.84
CA THR A 71 3.30 2.17 -19.08
C THR A 71 2.57 3.41 -19.62
N VAL A 72 1.75 3.22 -20.62
CA VAL A 72 0.88 4.26 -21.18
C VAL A 72 -0.56 3.78 -21.06
N TYR A 73 -1.45 4.64 -20.59
CA TYR A 73 -2.89 4.37 -20.58
C TYR A 73 -3.60 5.12 -21.71
N SER A 74 -4.50 4.43 -22.40
CA SER A 74 -5.34 5.04 -23.42
C SER A 74 -6.64 4.25 -23.57
N ASN A 75 -7.73 4.93 -23.92
CA ASN A 75 -8.96 4.29 -24.37
C ASN A 75 -9.02 4.10 -25.90
N LEU A 76 -7.95 4.42 -26.60
CA LEU A 76 -7.79 4.17 -28.02
C LEU A 76 -7.09 2.83 -28.24
N PRO A 77 -7.33 2.15 -29.39
CA PRO A 77 -6.88 0.77 -29.62
C PRO A 77 -5.38 0.63 -29.84
N GLU A 78 -4.71 1.70 -30.25
CA GLU A 78 -3.28 1.69 -30.59
C GLU A 78 -2.57 2.90 -29.99
N VAL A 79 -1.38 2.68 -29.46
CA VAL A 79 -0.48 3.72 -28.94
C VAL A 79 0.90 3.54 -29.56
N GLU A 80 1.49 4.63 -30.03
CA GLU A 80 2.90 4.72 -30.42
C GLU A 80 3.67 5.54 -29.39
N LEU A 81 4.84 5.03 -28.98
CA LEU A 81 5.73 5.73 -28.03
C LEU A 81 7.02 6.12 -28.74
N PHE A 82 7.43 7.36 -28.53
CA PHE A 82 8.69 7.91 -29.02
C PHE A 82 9.63 8.21 -27.83
N ALA A 83 10.91 7.96 -28.01
CA ALA A 83 12.00 8.38 -27.13
C ALA A 83 12.88 9.39 -27.89
N GLY A 84 12.72 10.69 -27.61
CA GLY A 84 13.19 11.74 -28.50
C GLY A 84 12.51 11.62 -29.87
N ASP A 85 13.35 11.59 -30.92
CA ASP A 85 12.87 11.45 -32.30
C ASP A 85 12.75 9.98 -32.77
N VAL A 86 13.02 9.01 -31.89
CA VAL A 86 13.02 7.58 -32.24
C VAL A 86 11.71 6.94 -31.83
N SER A 87 10.98 6.37 -32.80
CA SER A 87 9.81 5.55 -32.51
C SER A 87 10.23 4.22 -31.88
N LEU A 88 9.59 3.86 -30.78
CA LEU A 88 9.68 2.54 -30.13
C LEU A 88 8.61 1.57 -30.62
N GLY A 89 7.90 1.97 -31.68
CA GLY A 89 6.86 1.20 -32.32
C GLY A 89 5.47 1.43 -31.75
N LYS A 90 4.51 0.82 -32.41
CA LYS A 90 3.09 0.85 -32.07
C LYS A 90 2.72 -0.42 -31.32
N LYS A 91 1.83 -0.27 -30.34
CA LYS A 91 1.28 -1.39 -29.58
C LYS A 91 -0.24 -1.31 -29.51
N THR A 92 -0.87 -2.46 -29.42
CA THR A 92 -2.29 -2.63 -29.12
C THR A 92 -2.45 -3.32 -27.78
N ALA A 93 -3.51 -3.00 -27.04
CA ALA A 93 -3.80 -3.64 -25.76
C ALA A 93 -5.32 -3.72 -25.52
N GLU A 94 -5.80 -4.88 -25.09
CA GLU A 94 -7.23 -5.09 -24.76
C GLU A 94 -7.60 -4.50 -23.39
N ASP A 95 -6.62 -4.42 -22.50
CA ASP A 95 -6.76 -3.89 -21.14
C ASP A 95 -6.52 -2.39 -21.01
N HIS A 96 -6.29 -1.70 -22.15
CA HIS A 96 -5.97 -0.28 -22.20
C HIS A 96 -4.60 0.11 -21.59
N PHE A 97 -3.73 -0.86 -21.29
CA PHE A 97 -2.42 -0.67 -20.66
C PHE A 97 -1.31 -1.09 -21.63
N PHE A 98 -0.61 -0.10 -22.17
CA PHE A 98 0.42 -0.29 -23.20
C PHE A 98 1.80 -0.24 -22.52
N HIS A 99 2.55 -1.33 -22.58
CA HIS A 99 3.85 -1.45 -21.92
C HIS A 99 4.99 -1.35 -22.92
N PHE A 100 5.92 -0.45 -22.69
CA PHE A 100 7.10 -0.25 -23.52
C PHE A 100 8.38 -0.46 -22.71
N GLU A 101 9.41 -1.00 -23.36
CA GLU A 101 10.78 -1.01 -22.86
C GLU A 101 11.55 0.12 -23.54
N VAL A 102 12.07 1.03 -22.75
CA VAL A 102 12.70 2.28 -23.21
C VAL A 102 14.16 2.27 -22.84
N PRO A 103 15.09 2.35 -23.82
CA PRO A 103 16.50 2.57 -23.52
C PRO A 103 16.71 3.88 -22.75
N ASN A 104 17.36 3.79 -21.59
CA ASN A 104 17.57 4.93 -20.70
C ASN A 104 19.02 5.40 -20.80
N LYS A 105 19.29 6.36 -21.69
CA LYS A 105 20.65 6.85 -22.02
C LYS A 105 20.74 8.36 -21.86
N GLY A 106 20.73 8.86 -20.62
CA GLY A 106 20.76 10.30 -20.37
C GLY A 106 19.35 10.90 -20.20
N GLU A 107 19.17 12.17 -20.54
CA GLU A 107 17.86 12.81 -20.49
C GLU A 107 17.12 12.58 -21.81
N THR A 108 15.89 12.08 -21.71
CA THR A 108 15.07 11.73 -22.87
C THR A 108 13.63 12.21 -22.63
N THR A 109 13.08 12.90 -23.61
CA THR A 109 11.65 13.21 -23.66
C THR A 109 10.91 12.03 -24.30
N LEU A 110 9.91 11.54 -23.57
CA LEU A 110 8.98 10.52 -24.08
C LEU A 110 7.72 11.19 -24.60
N VAL A 111 7.27 10.74 -25.75
CA VAL A 111 6.03 11.21 -26.37
C VAL A 111 5.16 10.01 -26.73
N ALA A 112 3.97 9.94 -26.14
CA ALA A 112 2.97 8.95 -26.51
C ALA A 112 1.92 9.58 -27.42
N VAL A 113 1.59 8.88 -28.50
CA VAL A 113 0.60 9.30 -29.48
C VAL A 113 -0.46 8.20 -29.63
N ALA A 114 -1.73 8.59 -29.61
CA ALA A 114 -2.86 7.71 -29.85
C ALA A 114 -3.96 8.50 -30.61
N GLY A 115 -4.19 8.19 -31.88
CA GLY A 115 -5.01 9.02 -32.74
C GLY A 115 -4.50 10.46 -32.77
N ASP A 116 -5.38 11.42 -32.50
CA ASP A 116 -5.02 12.85 -32.40
C ASP A 116 -4.55 13.27 -31.01
N CYS A 117 -4.49 12.33 -30.05
CA CYS A 117 -4.08 12.60 -28.69
C CYS A 117 -2.56 12.45 -28.52
N LYS A 118 -1.97 13.35 -27.74
CA LYS A 118 -0.54 13.36 -27.44
C LYS A 118 -0.32 13.61 -25.94
N ASP A 119 0.65 12.91 -25.37
CA ASP A 119 1.12 13.16 -24.00
C ASP A 119 2.64 13.06 -23.92
N GLU A 120 3.23 13.85 -23.01
CA GLU A 120 4.68 13.96 -22.87
C GLU A 120 5.12 13.69 -21.44
N SER A 121 6.31 13.10 -21.31
CA SER A 121 6.99 12.88 -20.03
C SER A 121 8.50 12.95 -20.24
N LYS A 122 9.26 13.06 -19.17
CA LYS A 122 10.72 13.02 -19.21
C LYS A 122 11.26 11.90 -18.35
N ILE A 123 12.33 11.28 -18.80
CA ILE A 123 13.15 10.36 -18.03
C ILE A 123 14.60 10.81 -18.07
N ARG A 124 15.37 10.46 -17.06
CA ARG A 124 16.80 10.77 -16.97
C ARG A 124 17.56 9.61 -16.35
N LYS A 125 18.59 9.15 -17.03
CA LYS A 125 19.53 8.16 -16.49
C LYS A 125 20.32 8.79 -15.35
N VAL A 126 20.35 8.12 -14.22
CA VAL A 126 21.19 8.48 -13.06
C VAL A 126 21.95 7.24 -12.58
N GLU A 127 23.10 7.43 -11.96
CA GLU A 127 23.88 6.34 -11.41
C GLU A 127 23.33 5.85 -10.07
N THR A 128 22.79 6.76 -9.27
CA THR A 128 22.30 6.48 -7.92
C THR A 128 20.80 6.77 -7.83
N MET A 129 20.08 5.85 -7.21
CA MET A 129 18.63 6.00 -6.99
C MET A 129 18.31 7.25 -6.18
N ASN A 130 17.39 8.05 -6.68
CA ASN A 130 16.87 9.21 -5.95
C ASN A 130 16.10 8.74 -4.71
N GLN A 131 16.59 9.14 -3.53
CA GLN A 131 16.04 8.73 -2.24
C GLN A 131 14.63 9.29 -1.97
N ASP A 132 14.22 10.33 -2.69
CA ASP A 132 12.87 10.90 -2.56
C ASP A 132 11.78 9.99 -3.17
N TYR A 133 12.18 8.99 -3.98
CA TYR A 133 11.26 8.00 -4.53
C TYR A 133 11.00 6.82 -3.59
N ILE A 134 11.74 6.72 -2.49
CA ILE A 134 11.53 5.68 -1.50
C ILE A 134 10.33 6.03 -0.64
N LEU A 135 9.29 5.20 -0.70
CA LEU A 135 8.15 5.32 0.18
C LEU A 135 8.58 5.06 1.63
N ARG A 136 8.56 6.10 2.46
CA ARG A 136 8.86 6.00 3.90
C ARG A 136 7.58 5.69 4.65
N GLU A 137 7.18 4.43 4.68
CA GLU A 137 6.05 4.01 5.51
C GLU A 137 6.49 3.83 6.96
N GLN A 138 5.75 4.43 7.88
CA GLN A 138 5.85 4.13 9.30
C GLN A 138 5.01 2.89 9.61
N GLY A 139 5.65 1.75 9.61
CA GLY A 139 5.02 0.46 9.86
C GLY A 139 4.91 -0.40 8.61
N ALA A 140 5.01 -1.70 8.81
CA ALA A 140 4.88 -2.64 7.71
C ALA A 140 3.40 -2.90 7.43
N VAL A 141 2.98 -2.59 6.21
CA VAL A 141 1.76 -3.17 5.65
C VAL A 141 2.17 -4.42 4.90
N LEU A 142 1.98 -5.58 5.51
CA LEU A 142 2.08 -6.85 4.81
C LEU A 142 0.72 -7.15 4.17
N ASN A 143 0.74 -7.45 2.88
CA ASN A 143 -0.41 -7.99 2.20
C ASN A 143 -0.49 -9.50 2.47
N TRP A 144 -1.68 -10.08 2.36
CA TRP A 144 -1.89 -11.52 2.57
C TRP A 144 -1.01 -12.38 1.65
N PHE A 145 -0.65 -11.91 0.46
CA PHE A 145 0.21 -12.62 -0.51
C PHE A 145 1.72 -12.52 -0.20
N ASP A 146 2.13 -11.61 0.72
CA ASP A 146 3.51 -11.54 1.19
C ASP A 146 3.84 -12.65 2.22
N ILE A 147 2.80 -13.32 2.73
CA ILE A 147 2.93 -14.38 3.72
C ILE A 147 3.10 -15.72 3.01
N THR A 148 4.23 -16.36 3.26
CA THR A 148 4.46 -17.74 2.78
C THR A 148 3.63 -18.71 3.61
N GLU A 149 2.70 -19.39 2.96
CA GLU A 149 1.92 -20.49 3.54
C GLU A 149 2.69 -21.80 3.37
N ILE A 150 2.77 -22.57 4.43
CA ILE A 150 3.43 -23.87 4.46
C ILE A 150 2.36 -24.92 4.78
N GLU A 151 2.23 -25.94 3.95
CA GLU A 151 1.26 -27.00 4.15
C GLU A 151 1.42 -27.65 5.54
N GLY A 152 0.32 -27.82 6.26
CA GLY A 152 0.29 -28.40 7.61
C GLY A 152 0.73 -27.44 8.72
N ARG A 153 0.95 -26.17 8.46
CA ARG A 153 1.26 -25.14 9.45
C ARG A 153 0.28 -23.98 9.37
N PHE A 154 0.11 -23.29 10.50
CA PHE A 154 -0.58 -22.01 10.50
C PHE A 154 0.31 -20.89 9.94
N SER A 155 -0.34 -19.87 9.43
CA SER A 155 0.26 -18.64 8.94
C SER A 155 -0.41 -17.42 9.57
N LEU A 156 0.12 -16.23 9.32
CA LEU A 156 -0.55 -14.98 9.74
C LEU A 156 -1.87 -14.73 8.97
N ASN A 157 -2.11 -15.46 7.87
CA ASN A 157 -3.37 -15.40 7.11
C ASN A 157 -4.49 -16.26 7.74
N ASP A 158 -4.15 -17.10 8.72
CA ASP A 158 -5.14 -17.92 9.41
C ASP A 158 -5.88 -17.12 10.48
N LYS A 159 -7.11 -17.55 10.77
CA LYS A 159 -7.93 -16.91 11.79
C LYS A 159 -7.39 -17.22 13.18
N MET A 160 -7.37 -16.21 14.04
CA MET A 160 -6.91 -16.35 15.42
C MET A 160 -7.60 -17.50 16.16
N ARG A 161 -8.91 -17.74 15.94
CA ARG A 161 -9.66 -18.81 16.57
C ARG A 161 -9.14 -20.20 16.19
N ASP A 162 -8.73 -20.38 14.92
CA ASP A 162 -8.28 -21.66 14.39
C ASP A 162 -6.88 -22.00 14.93
N ILE A 163 -6.01 -20.98 14.99
CA ILE A 163 -4.71 -21.09 15.66
C ILE A 163 -4.89 -21.45 17.14
N MET A 164 -5.75 -20.74 17.85
CA MET A 164 -5.99 -20.96 19.28
C MET A 164 -6.75 -22.26 19.60
N ALA A 165 -7.31 -22.95 18.62
CA ALA A 165 -7.87 -24.28 18.81
C ALA A 165 -6.78 -25.31 19.17
N THR A 166 -5.53 -25.07 18.78
CA THR A 166 -4.39 -25.96 19.06
C THR A 166 -3.61 -25.57 20.30
N PHE A 167 -2.93 -26.55 20.92
CA PHE A 167 -2.09 -26.29 22.10
C PHE A 167 -0.90 -25.36 21.77
N ARG A 168 -0.20 -25.61 20.65
CA ARG A 168 0.91 -24.75 20.20
C ARG A 168 0.44 -23.33 19.88
N GLY A 169 -0.70 -23.20 19.21
CA GLY A 169 -1.28 -21.89 18.90
C GLY A 169 -1.68 -21.10 20.14
N LYS A 170 -2.16 -21.75 21.22
CA LYS A 170 -2.42 -21.09 22.50
C LYS A 170 -1.15 -20.54 23.14
N ILE A 171 -0.05 -21.30 23.11
CA ILE A 171 1.25 -20.82 23.62
C ILE A 171 1.72 -19.63 22.81
N TRP A 172 1.69 -19.73 21.48
CA TRP A 172 2.08 -18.66 20.58
C TRP A 172 1.25 -17.38 20.79
N ALA A 173 -0.08 -17.51 20.85
CA ALA A 173 -0.98 -16.38 21.10
C ALA A 173 -0.74 -15.72 22.47
N THR A 174 -0.40 -16.50 23.50
CA THR A 174 -0.03 -15.98 24.81
C THR A 174 1.26 -15.16 24.73
N GLY A 175 2.27 -15.61 23.99
CA GLY A 175 3.50 -14.87 23.73
C GLY A 175 3.25 -13.56 22.99
N LEU A 176 2.37 -13.58 21.99
CA LEU A 176 1.94 -12.36 21.28
C LEU A 176 1.28 -11.37 22.23
N LEU A 177 0.33 -11.81 23.06
CA LEU A 177 -0.36 -10.96 24.04
C LEU A 177 0.61 -10.34 25.06
N MET A 178 1.61 -11.08 25.53
CA MET A 178 2.65 -10.55 26.42
C MET A 178 3.49 -9.47 25.73
N THR A 179 3.85 -9.70 24.46
CA THR A 179 4.60 -8.72 23.66
C THR A 179 3.79 -7.44 23.46
N LEU A 180 2.50 -7.57 23.17
CA LEU A 180 1.59 -6.44 23.03
C LEU A 180 1.46 -5.64 24.33
N ALA A 181 1.24 -6.32 25.46
CA ALA A 181 1.14 -5.67 26.77
C ALA A 181 2.42 -4.89 27.13
N LYS A 182 3.60 -5.45 26.82
CA LYS A 182 4.89 -4.79 27.01
C LYS A 182 5.02 -3.52 26.14
N ARG A 183 4.63 -3.59 24.86
CA ARG A 183 4.69 -2.45 23.93
C ARG A 183 3.70 -1.35 24.32
N MET A 184 2.47 -1.70 24.67
CA MET A 184 1.46 -0.75 25.13
C MET A 184 1.91 -0.01 26.41
N LYS A 185 2.58 -0.71 27.35
CA LYS A 185 3.14 -0.09 28.54
C LYS A 185 4.31 0.85 28.23
N ALA A 186 5.13 0.53 27.23
CA ALA A 186 6.25 1.35 26.80
C ALA A 186 5.80 2.63 26.06
N SER A 187 4.67 2.60 25.35
CA SER A 187 4.10 3.74 24.63
C SER A 187 3.22 4.66 25.50
N SER A 188 2.97 4.31 26.75
CA SER A 188 2.24 5.18 27.70
C SER A 188 3.16 6.31 28.19
N PRO A 189 2.71 7.60 28.18
CA PRO A 189 3.51 8.71 28.68
C PRO A 189 3.88 8.49 30.16
N LYS A 190 5.17 8.58 30.51
CA LYS A 190 5.64 8.61 31.89
C LYS A 190 5.09 9.89 32.55
N GLY A 191 4.01 9.78 33.32
CA GLY A 191 3.49 10.94 34.03
C GLY A 191 2.03 10.90 34.47
N SER A 192 1.25 9.90 34.17
CA SER A 192 -0.12 9.80 34.68
C SER A 192 -0.13 9.07 36.04
N ASN A 193 -0.05 9.86 37.11
CA ASN A 193 -0.26 9.36 38.46
C ASN A 193 -1.74 8.93 38.60
N PRO A 194 -2.06 7.68 38.98
CA PRO A 194 -3.44 7.21 39.06
C PRO A 194 -4.07 7.58 40.41
N LYS A 195 -4.10 8.88 40.76
CA LYS A 195 -4.89 9.39 41.87
C LYS A 195 -5.97 10.32 41.36
N GLY A 196 -7.02 9.74 40.82
CA GLY A 196 -8.22 10.47 40.42
C GLY A 196 -9.30 9.49 39.96
N LYS A 197 -10.09 9.00 40.90
CA LYS A 197 -11.31 8.27 40.61
C LYS A 197 -12.26 9.20 39.81
N LYS A 198 -12.28 9.10 38.50
CA LYS A 198 -13.45 9.51 37.70
C LYS A 198 -14.08 8.25 37.15
N LYS A 199 -15.28 7.94 37.68
CA LYS A 199 -16.24 6.98 37.13
C LYS A 199 -16.62 7.46 35.72
N GLY A 200 -16.03 6.89 34.73
CA GLY A 200 -16.30 7.00 33.32
C GLY A 200 -15.53 5.83 32.69
N GLY A 201 -15.80 4.63 33.21
CA GLY A 201 -15.10 3.44 32.79
C GLY A 201 -15.53 3.04 31.40
N MET A 202 -14.57 2.86 30.48
CA MET A 202 -14.73 1.80 29.50
C MET A 202 -15.31 0.57 30.24
N PRO A 203 -16.35 -0.09 29.71
CA PRO A 203 -16.84 -1.30 30.33
C PRO A 203 -15.65 -2.23 30.51
N SER A 204 -15.48 -2.76 31.70
CA SER A 204 -14.53 -3.84 31.99
C SER A 204 -15.02 -5.05 31.20
N MET A 205 -14.68 -5.06 29.92
CA MET A 205 -14.91 -6.21 29.07
C MET A 205 -14.03 -7.31 29.62
N SER A 206 -14.66 -8.25 30.27
CA SER A 206 -14.01 -9.48 30.72
C SER A 206 -13.22 -10.03 29.52
N ILE A 207 -11.88 -9.95 29.61
CA ILE A 207 -10.95 -10.39 28.57
C ILE A 207 -11.17 -11.87 28.19
N LYS A 208 -11.91 -12.62 29.01
CA LYS A 208 -12.11 -14.07 28.89
C LYS A 208 -13.23 -14.53 27.93
N GLY A 209 -14.12 -13.71 27.44
CA GLY A 209 -15.22 -14.19 26.60
C GLY A 209 -15.53 -13.34 25.38
N GLY A 210 -15.71 -12.04 25.53
CA GLY A 210 -16.27 -11.18 24.48
C GLY A 210 -15.26 -10.69 23.45
N ILE A 211 -14.06 -10.22 23.86
CA ILE A 211 -13.03 -9.73 22.94
C ILE A 211 -12.46 -10.88 22.11
N MET A 212 -12.18 -12.02 22.73
CA MET A 212 -11.64 -13.19 22.04
C MET A 212 -12.65 -13.78 21.04
N SER A 213 -13.95 -13.76 21.34
CA SER A 213 -14.99 -14.16 20.40
C SER A 213 -15.06 -13.23 19.19
N MET A 214 -14.95 -11.94 19.39
CA MET A 214 -15.00 -10.94 18.32
C MET A 214 -13.70 -10.96 17.47
N LEU A 215 -12.53 -11.06 18.12
CA LEU A 215 -11.24 -11.07 17.43
C LEU A 215 -10.92 -12.42 16.78
N GLY A 216 -11.51 -13.50 17.25
CA GLY A 216 -11.26 -14.85 16.73
C GLY A 216 -11.60 -15.04 15.25
N GLY A 217 -12.52 -14.23 14.72
CA GLY A 217 -12.90 -14.26 13.31
C GLY A 217 -11.93 -13.57 12.35
N PHE A 218 -10.99 -12.77 12.86
CA PHE A 218 -10.00 -12.06 12.05
C PHE A 218 -8.72 -12.88 11.87
N THR A 219 -8.05 -12.70 10.74
CA THR A 219 -6.70 -13.23 10.55
C THR A 219 -5.71 -12.50 11.47
N VAL A 220 -4.62 -13.18 11.84
CA VAL A 220 -3.58 -12.56 12.67
C VAL A 220 -2.99 -11.33 12.00
N LEU A 221 -2.76 -11.41 10.68
CA LEU A 221 -2.25 -10.29 9.90
C LEU A 221 -3.15 -9.06 10.00
N ARG A 222 -4.47 -9.25 9.92
CA ARG A 222 -5.44 -8.15 10.07
C ARG A 222 -5.46 -7.59 11.50
N LEU A 223 -5.34 -8.45 12.51
CA LEU A 223 -5.26 -8.01 13.90
C LEU A 223 -4.02 -7.16 14.16
N THR A 224 -2.85 -7.55 13.65
CA THR A 224 -1.61 -6.77 13.79
C THR A 224 -1.71 -5.41 13.10
N GLY A 225 -2.37 -5.33 11.94
CA GLY A 225 -2.64 -4.07 11.26
C GLY A 225 -3.57 -3.14 12.07
N MET A 226 -4.61 -3.69 12.72
CA MET A 226 -5.51 -2.91 13.58
C MET A 226 -4.80 -2.36 14.84
N LEU A 227 -3.78 -3.03 15.34
CA LEU A 227 -2.98 -2.56 16.49
C LEU A 227 -2.16 -1.31 16.17
N GLY A 228 -1.87 -1.04 14.89
CA GLY A 228 -1.26 0.21 14.45
C GLY A 228 -2.07 1.44 14.86
N MET A 229 -3.40 1.34 14.87
CA MET A 229 -4.29 2.40 15.37
C MET A 229 -4.11 2.66 16.88
N MET A 230 -3.61 1.68 17.63
CA MET A 230 -3.30 1.79 19.07
C MET A 230 -1.83 2.16 19.32
N LYS A 231 -1.12 2.67 18.30
CA LYS A 231 0.33 3.00 18.35
C LYS A 231 1.22 1.80 18.66
N VAL A 232 0.77 0.60 18.35
CA VAL A 232 1.55 -0.63 18.43
C VAL A 232 1.75 -1.17 17.04
N SER A 233 2.92 -0.93 16.46
CA SER A 233 3.31 -1.41 15.14
C SER A 233 4.30 -2.58 15.23
N PHE A 234 4.30 -3.40 14.20
CA PHE A 234 5.29 -4.45 13.97
C PHE A 234 6.06 -4.12 12.69
N THR A 235 7.35 -4.41 12.66
CA THR A 235 8.13 -4.32 11.42
C THR A 235 7.83 -5.51 10.49
N LYS A 236 8.21 -5.39 9.23
CA LYS A 236 8.06 -6.50 8.25
C LYS A 236 8.80 -7.75 8.71
N GLU A 237 10.02 -7.57 9.21
CA GLU A 237 10.86 -8.65 9.73
C GLU A 237 10.24 -9.34 10.94
N GLU A 238 9.63 -8.56 11.85
CA GLU A 238 8.92 -9.11 13.01
C GLU A 238 7.71 -9.95 12.58
N LEU A 239 6.90 -9.46 11.65
CA LEU A 239 5.75 -10.20 11.14
C LEU A 239 6.17 -11.48 10.41
N LEU A 240 7.21 -11.43 9.56
CA LEU A 240 7.75 -12.62 8.91
C LEU A 240 8.33 -13.64 9.90
N LYS A 241 8.99 -13.14 10.98
CA LYS A 241 9.45 -14.01 12.07
C LYS A 241 8.30 -14.66 12.81
N MET A 242 7.23 -13.91 13.09
CA MET A 242 6.01 -14.42 13.72
C MET A 242 5.37 -15.50 12.84
N ASN A 243 5.33 -15.31 11.52
CA ASN A 243 4.80 -16.29 10.58
C ASN A 243 5.58 -17.62 10.62
N LYS A 244 6.91 -17.55 10.74
CA LYS A 244 7.76 -18.77 10.83
C LYS A 244 7.58 -19.53 12.14
N GLN A 245 7.01 -18.92 13.17
CA GLN A 245 6.79 -19.54 14.50
C GLN A 245 5.44 -20.25 14.60
N LEU A 246 4.50 -19.98 13.68
CA LEU A 246 3.21 -20.63 13.57
C LEU A 246 3.29 -21.97 12.85
#